data_71cdcd29b76ebbb55f90472edbd0ec28
#
_entry.id   71cdcd29b76ebbb55f90472edbd0ec28
#
_cell.length_a   1.000
_cell.length_b   1.000
_cell.length_c   1.000
_cell.angle_alpha   90.00
_cell.angle_beta   90.00
_cell.angle_gamma   90.00
#
_symmetry.space_group_name_H-M   'P 1'
#
loop_
_entity.id
_entity.type
_entity.pdbx_description
1 polymer ?
#
loop_
_entity_poly.entity_id
_entity_poly.type
_entity_poly.pdbx_seq_one_letter_code
_entity_poly.pdbx_strand_id
1 'polypeptide(L)'
;MAGAIAYVSRDTDGMHWKRIFEEAIGPTDFRTLQTGFGNTDEIDIALAWKPDKGVLASFKNLKMVVSLGMGVDHLLADNRVPEGVAITRIMDDGLVGQMSEYAIYWALRHHRDIDKYAELQHAREWKPLDFVDTIHRKVGVMGLGTIGQDTAKKFAALGFPTAGWSRTAKTLAGIETFHGPDGLVKFLARSDILVAVLPRSAEH
;
A
#
# COMPACT_ATOMS: atom_id res chain seq x y z
N MET A 1 8.81 26.51 -21.22
CA MET A 1 9.64 26.09 -20.08
C MET A 1 8.83 25.07 -19.31
N ALA A 2 9.45 24.00 -18.80
CA ALA A 2 8.75 23.10 -17.87
C ALA A 2 8.36 23.90 -16.63
N GLY A 3 7.15 23.69 -16.10
CA GLY A 3 6.70 24.35 -14.88
C GLY A 3 7.42 23.84 -13.64
N ALA A 4 7.23 24.51 -12.51
CA ALA A 4 7.84 24.12 -11.24
C ALA A 4 7.20 22.84 -10.68
N ILE A 5 7.98 22.05 -9.96
CA ILE A 5 7.54 20.87 -9.20
C ILE A 5 7.44 21.27 -7.73
N ALA A 6 6.27 21.07 -7.12
CA ALA A 6 6.08 21.24 -5.69
C ALA A 6 6.18 19.90 -4.95
N TYR A 7 6.96 19.85 -3.90
CA TYR A 7 7.01 18.72 -2.98
C TYR A 7 6.20 19.04 -1.72
N VAL A 8 5.07 18.33 -1.57
CA VAL A 8 4.07 18.58 -0.53
C VAL A 8 3.95 17.38 0.40
N SER A 9 4.92 17.26 1.31
CA SER A 9 4.93 16.26 2.38
C SER A 9 5.60 16.84 3.62
N ARG A 10 5.09 16.46 4.81
CA ARG A 10 5.74 16.79 6.10
C ARG A 10 6.54 15.61 6.66
N ASP A 11 6.26 14.41 6.16
CA ASP A 11 6.79 13.16 6.73
C ASP A 11 8.19 12.81 6.18
N THR A 12 8.62 13.48 5.10
CA THR A 12 9.86 13.17 4.39
C THR A 12 10.61 14.44 3.97
N ASP A 13 11.93 14.33 3.83
CA ASP A 13 12.80 15.45 3.47
C ASP A 13 12.68 15.84 2.00
N GLY A 14 12.09 17.00 1.73
CA GLY A 14 11.92 17.55 0.39
C GLY A 14 13.26 17.89 -0.29
N MET A 15 14.29 18.23 0.47
CA MET A 15 15.62 18.56 -0.08
C MET A 15 16.35 17.30 -0.55
N HIS A 16 16.11 16.15 0.11
CA HIS A 16 16.59 14.86 -0.36
C HIS A 16 15.97 14.51 -1.73
N TRP A 17 14.67 14.70 -1.88
CA TRP A 17 13.97 14.46 -3.15
C TRP A 17 14.42 15.43 -4.24
N LYS A 18 14.65 16.70 -3.92
CA LYS A 18 15.20 17.67 -4.86
C LYS A 18 16.50 17.17 -5.49
N ARG A 19 17.43 16.71 -4.65
CA ARG A 19 18.72 16.17 -5.12
C ARG A 19 18.54 14.97 -6.05
N ILE A 20 17.67 14.02 -5.69
CA ILE A 20 17.36 12.85 -6.54
C ILE A 20 16.84 13.28 -7.91
N PHE A 21 15.93 14.24 -7.94
CA PHE A 21 15.38 14.76 -9.19
C PHE A 21 16.46 15.46 -10.02
N GLU A 22 17.28 16.30 -9.41
CA GLU A 22 18.36 17.01 -10.11
C GLU A 22 19.43 16.05 -10.67
N GLU A 23 19.73 14.97 -9.94
CA GLU A 23 20.62 13.90 -10.41
C GLU A 23 20.02 13.11 -11.58
N ALA A 24 18.72 12.87 -11.57
CA ALA A 24 18.05 12.05 -12.57
C ALA A 24 17.70 12.78 -13.87
N ILE A 25 17.26 14.04 -13.79
CA ILE A 25 16.73 14.80 -14.94
C ILE A 25 17.41 16.17 -15.14
N GLY A 26 18.41 16.51 -14.34
CA GLY A 26 19.12 17.77 -14.38
C GLY A 26 18.46 18.90 -13.57
N PRO A 27 18.99 20.12 -13.67
CA PRO A 27 18.48 21.27 -12.90
C PRO A 27 16.97 21.46 -13.07
N THR A 28 16.26 21.47 -11.96
CA THR A 28 14.80 21.49 -11.93
C THR A 28 14.31 22.52 -10.93
N ASP A 29 13.30 23.31 -11.27
CA ASP A 29 12.62 24.20 -10.32
C ASP A 29 11.78 23.33 -9.36
N PHE A 30 12.43 22.87 -8.30
CA PHE A 30 11.86 21.98 -7.29
C PHE A 30 11.67 22.74 -5.97
N ARG A 31 10.42 22.97 -5.59
CA ARG A 31 10.00 23.77 -4.44
C ARG A 31 9.44 22.89 -3.34
N THR A 32 9.77 23.18 -2.11
CA THR A 32 9.39 22.36 -0.95
C THR A 32 8.69 23.22 0.11
N LEU A 33 8.07 22.57 1.09
CA LEU A 33 7.54 23.27 2.27
C LEU A 33 8.63 24.04 3.03
N GLN A 34 9.88 23.54 3.03
CA GLN A 34 11.02 24.18 3.72
C GLN A 34 11.49 25.43 3.00
N THR A 35 11.53 25.41 1.66
CA THR A 35 12.02 26.55 0.85
C THR A 35 10.91 27.55 0.53
N GLY A 36 9.64 27.17 0.78
CA GLY A 36 8.48 27.90 0.29
C GLY A 36 8.17 27.60 -1.18
N PHE A 37 6.91 27.79 -1.57
CA PHE A 37 6.47 27.52 -2.94
C PHE A 37 6.61 28.72 -3.88
N GLY A 38 6.91 29.92 -3.35
CA GLY A 38 7.05 31.14 -4.15
C GLY A 38 5.75 31.48 -4.92
N ASN A 39 5.89 31.77 -6.20
CA ASN A 39 4.73 31.99 -7.08
C ASN A 39 4.05 30.64 -7.41
N THR A 40 2.93 30.36 -6.77
CA THR A 40 2.18 29.10 -6.89
C THR A 40 1.56 28.89 -8.27
N ASP A 41 1.41 29.95 -9.06
CA ASP A 41 0.87 29.86 -10.42
C ASP A 41 1.87 29.24 -11.42
N GLU A 42 3.13 29.07 -11.03
CA GLU A 42 4.17 28.41 -11.84
C GLU A 42 4.24 26.89 -11.61
N ILE A 43 3.48 26.35 -10.63
CA ILE A 43 3.52 24.95 -10.25
C ILE A 43 2.60 24.13 -11.16
N ASP A 44 3.20 23.25 -11.94
CA ASP A 44 2.51 22.35 -12.86
C ASP A 44 2.30 20.94 -12.25
N ILE A 45 3.22 20.50 -11.40
CA ILE A 45 3.22 19.14 -10.82
C ILE A 45 3.39 19.23 -9.31
N ALA A 46 2.62 18.43 -8.57
CA ALA A 46 2.82 18.27 -7.14
C ALA A 46 3.13 16.81 -6.79
N LEU A 47 4.24 16.59 -6.09
CA LEU A 47 4.56 15.32 -5.44
C LEU A 47 3.99 15.40 -4.03
N ALA A 48 2.97 14.61 -3.70
CA ALA A 48 2.21 14.82 -2.48
C ALA A 48 2.05 13.56 -1.62
N TRP A 49 2.26 13.73 -0.31
CA TRP A 49 1.91 12.73 0.69
C TRP A 49 1.20 13.42 1.85
N LYS A 50 -0.07 13.05 2.05
CA LYS A 50 -0.96 13.63 3.08
C LYS A 50 -0.89 15.17 3.11
N PRO A 51 -1.11 15.84 1.98
CA PRO A 51 -1.05 17.31 1.93
C PRO A 51 -2.06 17.92 2.88
N ASP A 52 -1.77 19.10 3.42
CA ASP A 52 -2.77 19.86 4.17
C ASP A 52 -3.92 20.27 3.25
N LYS A 53 -5.12 20.39 3.82
CA LYS A 53 -6.30 20.82 3.07
C LYS A 53 -6.07 22.21 2.46
N GLY A 54 -6.37 22.34 1.17
CA GLY A 54 -6.28 23.60 0.42
C GLY A 54 -4.90 23.89 -0.19
N VAL A 55 -3.82 23.21 0.21
CA VAL A 55 -2.49 23.45 -0.37
C VAL A 55 -2.47 23.19 -1.87
N LEU A 56 -2.96 22.04 -2.31
CA LEU A 56 -3.00 21.71 -3.74
C LEU A 56 -3.95 22.63 -4.54
N ALA A 57 -5.04 23.09 -3.90
CA ALA A 57 -5.96 24.04 -4.52
C ALA A 57 -5.37 25.47 -4.68
N SER A 58 -4.29 25.80 -3.97
CA SER A 58 -3.59 27.06 -4.13
C SER A 58 -2.72 27.12 -5.39
N PHE A 59 -2.44 25.97 -6.03
CA PHE A 59 -1.65 25.86 -7.27
C PHE A 59 -2.58 25.95 -8.48
N LYS A 60 -2.85 27.17 -8.96
CA LYS A 60 -3.91 27.41 -9.97
C LYS A 60 -3.67 26.72 -11.32
N ASN A 61 -2.41 26.48 -11.68
CA ASN A 61 -2.03 25.85 -12.94
C ASN A 61 -1.59 24.39 -12.78
N LEU A 62 -1.94 23.76 -11.63
CA LEU A 62 -1.60 22.38 -11.35
C LEU A 62 -2.25 21.45 -12.38
N LYS A 63 -1.44 20.62 -13.02
CA LYS A 63 -1.83 19.65 -14.07
C LYS A 63 -1.86 18.22 -13.56
N MET A 64 -0.96 17.91 -12.61
CA MET A 64 -0.77 16.55 -12.12
C MET A 64 -0.40 16.53 -10.64
N VAL A 65 -0.97 15.58 -9.91
CA VAL A 65 -0.53 15.19 -8.56
C VAL A 65 0.00 13.78 -8.59
N VAL A 66 1.21 13.58 -8.10
CA VAL A 66 1.84 12.27 -7.93
C VAL A 66 1.77 11.90 -6.46
N SER A 67 1.05 10.84 -6.10
CA SER A 67 1.12 10.27 -4.76
C SER A 67 2.49 9.66 -4.51
N LEU A 68 3.13 10.05 -3.41
CA LEU A 68 4.42 9.49 -2.97
C LEU A 68 4.28 8.09 -2.35
N GLY A 69 3.11 7.49 -2.44
CA GLY A 69 2.83 6.13 -2.04
C GLY A 69 1.92 5.41 -3.04
N MET A 70 1.72 4.12 -2.83
CA MET A 70 0.86 3.30 -3.71
C MET A 70 -0.64 3.59 -3.53
N GLY A 71 -1.06 4.15 -2.39
CA GLY A 71 -2.43 4.58 -2.15
C GLY A 71 -2.67 6.04 -2.58
N VAL A 72 -3.90 6.35 -2.98
CA VAL A 72 -4.32 7.72 -3.35
C VAL A 72 -5.45 8.25 -2.44
N ASP A 73 -5.88 7.47 -1.46
CA ASP A 73 -7.02 7.80 -0.60
C ASP A 73 -6.85 9.15 0.10
N HIS A 74 -5.62 9.45 0.54
CA HIS A 74 -5.27 10.70 1.20
C HIS A 74 -5.35 11.93 0.27
N LEU A 75 -5.30 11.73 -1.05
CA LEU A 75 -5.48 12.79 -2.05
C LEU A 75 -6.95 12.97 -2.41
N LEU A 76 -7.72 11.88 -2.44
CA LEU A 76 -9.14 11.90 -2.77
C LEU A 76 -10.00 12.36 -1.60
N ALA A 77 -9.50 12.26 -0.37
CA ALA A 77 -10.21 12.72 0.81
C ALA A 77 -10.38 14.25 0.81
N ASP A 78 -11.54 14.73 1.21
CA ASP A 78 -11.85 16.16 1.42
C ASP A 78 -11.64 17.07 0.19
N ASN A 79 -11.76 16.54 -1.04
CA ASN A 79 -11.54 17.29 -2.28
C ASN A 79 -10.19 18.05 -2.27
N ARG A 80 -9.14 17.40 -1.82
CA ARG A 80 -7.80 18.00 -1.70
C ARG A 80 -7.17 18.32 -3.05
N VAL A 81 -7.51 17.56 -4.09
CA VAL A 81 -7.04 17.75 -5.45
C VAL A 81 -8.13 18.52 -6.22
N PRO A 82 -7.79 19.61 -6.91
CA PRO A 82 -8.74 20.35 -7.73
C PRO A 82 -9.33 19.47 -8.84
N GLU A 83 -10.56 19.79 -9.24
CA GLU A 83 -11.23 19.08 -10.33
C GLU A 83 -10.44 19.20 -11.65
N GLY A 84 -10.39 18.12 -12.42
CA GLY A 84 -9.66 18.05 -13.69
C GLY A 84 -8.15 17.84 -13.58
N VAL A 85 -7.58 17.88 -12.39
CA VAL A 85 -6.15 17.58 -12.18
C VAL A 85 -5.91 16.07 -12.21
N ALA A 86 -4.97 15.61 -13.04
CA ALA A 86 -4.62 14.20 -13.12
C ALA A 86 -3.97 13.71 -11.83
N ILE A 87 -4.37 12.52 -11.36
CA ILE A 87 -3.75 11.87 -10.19
C ILE A 87 -3.03 10.62 -10.67
N THR A 88 -1.77 10.51 -10.33
CA THR A 88 -0.97 9.28 -10.49
C THR A 88 -0.31 8.88 -9.18
N ARG A 89 0.35 7.73 -9.15
CA ARG A 89 0.99 7.19 -7.95
C ARG A 89 2.28 6.47 -8.27
N ILE A 90 3.12 6.32 -7.27
CA ILE A 90 4.31 5.47 -7.37
C ILE A 90 3.86 4.01 -7.47
N MET A 91 4.44 3.30 -8.43
CA MET A 91 4.34 1.84 -8.59
C MET A 91 5.76 1.30 -8.44
N ASP A 92 6.02 0.62 -7.34
CA ASP A 92 7.35 0.12 -7.00
C ASP A 92 7.25 -1.36 -6.58
N ASP A 93 7.91 -2.22 -7.34
CA ASP A 93 7.93 -3.67 -7.09
C ASP A 93 8.64 -4.00 -5.76
N GLY A 94 9.63 -3.22 -5.35
CA GLY A 94 10.28 -3.35 -4.05
C GLY A 94 9.30 -3.14 -2.90
N LEU A 95 8.45 -2.11 -2.99
CA LEU A 95 7.41 -1.85 -2.00
C LEU A 95 6.34 -2.95 -1.99
N VAL A 96 5.96 -3.48 -3.16
CA VAL A 96 5.05 -4.64 -3.25
C VAL A 96 5.64 -5.83 -2.51
N GLY A 97 6.92 -6.12 -2.75
CA GLY A 97 7.66 -7.21 -2.07
C GLY A 97 7.65 -7.05 -0.55
N GLN A 98 8.04 -5.89 -0.05
CA GLN A 98 8.08 -5.59 1.39
C GLN A 98 6.72 -5.74 2.07
N MET A 99 5.64 -5.28 1.43
CA MET A 99 4.28 -5.43 1.98
C MET A 99 3.83 -6.88 2.04
N SER A 100 4.18 -7.68 1.04
CA SER A 100 3.90 -9.12 1.05
C SER A 100 4.70 -9.85 2.12
N GLU A 101 5.98 -9.52 2.29
CA GLU A 101 6.85 -10.06 3.34
C GLU A 101 6.30 -9.75 4.74
N TYR A 102 5.83 -8.52 4.96
CA TYR A 102 5.20 -8.12 6.20
C TYR A 102 3.96 -8.98 6.50
N ALA A 103 3.08 -9.18 5.52
CA ALA A 103 1.89 -9.99 5.67
C ALA A 103 2.23 -11.45 5.97
N ILE A 104 3.22 -12.02 5.27
CA ILE A 104 3.70 -13.38 5.47
C ILE A 104 4.33 -13.55 6.86
N TYR A 105 5.15 -12.60 7.29
CA TYR A 105 5.76 -12.64 8.62
C TYR A 105 4.69 -12.78 9.71
N TRP A 106 3.67 -11.93 9.70
CA TRP A 106 2.63 -11.96 10.72
C TRP A 106 1.77 -13.22 10.64
N ALA A 107 1.46 -13.71 9.45
CA ALA A 107 0.73 -14.95 9.28
C ALA A 107 1.54 -16.17 9.78
N LEU A 108 2.84 -16.23 9.47
CA LEU A 108 3.72 -17.30 9.95
C LEU A 108 3.93 -17.23 11.46
N ARG A 109 4.10 -16.02 12.02
CA ARG A 109 4.19 -15.83 13.47
C ARG A 109 2.99 -16.40 14.19
N HIS A 110 1.77 -16.12 13.69
CA HIS A 110 0.53 -16.67 14.22
C HIS A 110 0.42 -18.18 13.97
N HIS A 111 0.69 -18.63 12.74
CA HIS A 111 0.59 -20.03 12.34
C HIS A 111 1.53 -20.94 13.15
N ARG A 112 2.70 -20.45 13.53
CA ARG A 112 3.74 -21.19 14.26
C ARG A 112 3.72 -20.94 15.77
N ASP A 113 2.70 -20.26 16.31
CA ASP A 113 2.58 -19.93 17.73
C ASP A 113 3.85 -19.28 18.33
N ILE A 114 4.54 -18.44 17.53
CA ILE A 114 5.83 -17.82 17.92
C ILE A 114 5.70 -17.03 19.22
N ASP A 115 4.57 -16.37 19.45
CA ASP A 115 4.34 -15.59 20.68
C ASP A 115 4.30 -16.50 21.91
N LYS A 116 3.62 -17.65 21.81
CA LYS A 116 3.59 -18.65 22.91
C LYS A 116 4.98 -19.23 23.18
N TYR A 117 5.75 -19.49 22.11
CA TYR A 117 7.13 -19.96 22.29
C TYR A 117 8.01 -18.87 22.92
N ALA A 118 7.82 -17.61 22.61
CA ALA A 118 8.53 -16.50 23.25
C ALA A 118 8.22 -16.41 24.76
N GLU A 119 6.95 -16.60 25.15
CA GLU A 119 6.54 -16.66 26.56
C GLU A 119 7.19 -17.85 27.27
N LEU A 120 7.15 -19.05 26.69
CA LEU A 120 7.82 -20.25 27.24
C LEU A 120 9.33 -20.05 27.38
N GLN A 121 9.97 -19.44 26.39
CA GLN A 121 11.40 -19.12 26.42
C GLN A 121 11.72 -18.16 27.57
N HIS A 122 10.89 -17.13 27.76
CA HIS A 122 11.05 -16.17 28.85
C HIS A 122 10.90 -16.85 30.24
N ALA A 123 9.93 -17.77 30.35
CA ALA A 123 9.72 -18.61 31.53
C ALA A 123 10.79 -19.68 31.74
N ARG A 124 11.70 -19.89 30.77
CA ARG A 124 12.69 -20.99 30.73
C ARG A 124 12.03 -22.37 30.77
N GLU A 125 10.86 -22.50 30.16
CA GLU A 125 10.12 -23.76 30.05
C GLU A 125 10.33 -24.39 28.69
N TRP A 126 10.77 -25.65 28.66
CA TRP A 126 10.81 -26.44 27.45
C TRP A 126 9.50 -27.22 27.30
N LYS A 127 8.59 -26.70 26.47
CA LYS A 127 7.29 -27.30 26.24
C LYS A 127 6.98 -27.26 24.73
N PRO A 128 7.06 -28.40 24.01
CA PRO A 128 6.56 -28.48 22.64
C PRO A 128 5.06 -28.18 22.59
N LEU A 129 4.66 -27.36 21.61
CA LEU A 129 3.26 -27.10 21.31
C LEU A 129 2.84 -27.95 20.11
N ASP A 130 1.57 -28.34 20.09
CA ASP A 130 0.97 -28.96 18.91
C ASP A 130 1.00 -27.97 17.76
N PHE A 131 1.32 -28.44 16.56
CA PHE A 131 1.34 -27.60 15.37
C PHE A 131 0.31 -28.07 14.34
N VAL A 132 -0.12 -27.13 13.53
CA VAL A 132 -0.99 -27.40 12.39
C VAL A 132 -0.13 -27.32 11.13
N ASP A 133 -0.21 -28.36 10.29
CA ASP A 133 0.48 -28.34 9.00
C ASP A 133 -0.05 -27.21 8.11
N THR A 134 0.82 -26.62 7.31
CA THR A 134 0.52 -25.53 6.38
C THR A 134 -0.65 -25.86 5.46
N ILE A 135 -0.73 -27.13 4.99
CA ILE A 135 -1.81 -27.62 4.11
C ILE A 135 -3.20 -27.62 4.76
N HIS A 136 -3.27 -27.54 6.09
CA HIS A 136 -4.52 -27.50 6.85
C HIS A 136 -4.88 -26.09 7.33
N ARG A 137 -4.07 -25.05 7.01
CA ARG A 137 -4.32 -23.67 7.39
C ARG A 137 -4.69 -22.84 6.16
N LYS A 138 -5.95 -22.49 6.02
CA LYS A 138 -6.48 -21.77 4.87
C LYS A 138 -6.22 -20.26 5.00
N VAL A 139 -5.49 -19.69 4.03
CA VAL A 139 -5.22 -18.25 3.98
C VAL A 139 -6.18 -17.59 2.97
N GLY A 140 -6.81 -16.50 3.41
CA GLY A 140 -7.62 -15.63 2.57
C GLY A 140 -6.94 -14.27 2.39
N VAL A 141 -6.79 -13.81 1.14
CA VAL A 141 -6.29 -12.48 0.81
C VAL A 141 -7.43 -11.63 0.26
N MET A 142 -7.85 -10.63 1.03
CA MET A 142 -8.90 -9.69 0.67
C MET A 142 -8.31 -8.48 -0.03
N GLY A 143 -8.66 -8.29 -1.31
CA GLY A 143 -8.09 -7.26 -2.18
C GLY A 143 -7.02 -7.84 -3.11
N LEU A 144 -7.41 -8.19 -4.35
CA LEU A 144 -6.52 -8.73 -5.37
C LEU A 144 -5.97 -7.63 -6.32
N GLY A 145 -5.51 -6.52 -5.73
CA GLY A 145 -4.66 -5.53 -6.39
C GLY A 145 -3.22 -6.04 -6.55
N THR A 146 -2.27 -5.19 -6.93
CA THR A 146 -0.87 -5.57 -7.14
C THR A 146 -0.26 -6.26 -5.91
N ILE A 147 -0.38 -5.65 -4.73
CA ILE A 147 0.14 -6.22 -3.47
C ILE A 147 -0.58 -7.52 -3.12
N GLY A 148 -1.92 -7.54 -3.20
CA GLY A 148 -2.68 -8.73 -2.81
C GLY A 148 -2.45 -9.94 -3.71
N GLN A 149 -2.25 -9.73 -5.01
CA GLN A 149 -1.90 -10.82 -5.93
C GLN A 149 -0.51 -11.39 -5.61
N ASP A 150 0.49 -10.53 -5.36
CA ASP A 150 1.83 -10.97 -4.98
C ASP A 150 1.80 -11.71 -3.64
N THR A 151 1.10 -11.18 -2.64
CA THR A 151 0.90 -11.82 -1.34
C THR A 151 0.25 -13.19 -1.48
N ALA A 152 -0.82 -13.32 -2.26
CA ALA A 152 -1.53 -14.58 -2.45
C ALA A 152 -0.65 -15.63 -3.13
N LYS A 153 0.12 -15.25 -4.15
CA LYS A 153 1.07 -16.15 -4.82
C LYS A 153 2.14 -16.65 -3.87
N LYS A 154 2.69 -15.79 -3.02
CA LYS A 154 3.72 -16.15 -2.03
C LYS A 154 3.16 -17.10 -0.96
N PHE A 155 1.94 -16.90 -0.46
CA PHE A 155 1.30 -17.86 0.44
C PHE A 155 1.07 -19.22 -0.21
N ALA A 156 0.60 -19.23 -1.45
CA ALA A 156 0.44 -20.49 -2.20
C ALA A 156 1.79 -21.21 -2.40
N ALA A 157 2.86 -20.47 -2.70
CA ALA A 157 4.22 -21.03 -2.83
C ALA A 157 4.76 -21.60 -1.51
N LEU A 158 4.34 -21.07 -0.36
CA LEU A 158 4.63 -21.63 0.97
C LEU A 158 3.77 -22.87 1.32
N GLY A 159 2.86 -23.30 0.43
CA GLY A 159 2.02 -24.48 0.61
C GLY A 159 0.69 -24.24 1.35
N PHE A 160 0.31 -22.98 1.62
CA PHE A 160 -1.00 -22.69 2.20
C PHE A 160 -2.11 -22.83 1.16
N PRO A 161 -3.24 -23.49 1.47
CA PRO A 161 -4.46 -23.42 0.66
C PRO A 161 -4.97 -21.99 0.61
N THR A 162 -4.56 -21.25 -0.43
CA THR A 162 -4.78 -19.81 -0.55
C THR A 162 -5.99 -19.49 -1.41
N ALA A 163 -6.78 -18.52 -0.98
CA ALA A 163 -7.83 -17.91 -1.80
C ALA A 163 -7.74 -16.40 -1.77
N GLY A 164 -8.30 -15.77 -2.80
CA GLY A 164 -8.38 -14.31 -2.88
C GLY A 164 -9.81 -13.82 -3.11
N TRP A 165 -10.10 -12.62 -2.59
CA TRP A 165 -11.37 -11.93 -2.87
C TRP A 165 -11.14 -10.54 -3.45
N SER A 166 -11.99 -10.12 -4.37
CA SER A 166 -12.03 -8.74 -4.91
C SER A 166 -13.44 -8.33 -5.30
N ARG A 167 -13.70 -7.03 -5.45
CA ARG A 167 -15.03 -6.52 -5.85
C ARG A 167 -15.45 -7.05 -7.22
N THR A 168 -14.53 -7.10 -8.17
CA THR A 168 -14.74 -7.59 -9.53
C THR A 168 -14.07 -8.94 -9.71
N ALA A 169 -14.60 -9.75 -10.62
CA ALA A 169 -14.02 -11.06 -10.93
C ALA A 169 -12.56 -10.93 -11.38
N LYS A 170 -11.72 -11.80 -10.84
CA LYS A 170 -10.30 -11.96 -11.20
C LYS A 170 -9.94 -13.42 -11.24
N THR A 171 -8.95 -13.76 -12.07
CA THR A 171 -8.41 -15.11 -12.17
C THR A 171 -6.92 -15.06 -11.84
N LEU A 172 -6.51 -15.92 -10.91
CA LEU A 172 -5.11 -16.14 -10.56
C LEU A 172 -4.79 -17.63 -10.69
N ALA A 173 -3.75 -17.96 -11.44
CA ALA A 173 -3.35 -19.35 -11.62
C ALA A 173 -3.03 -20.03 -10.27
N GLY A 174 -3.62 -21.19 -10.01
CA GLY A 174 -3.39 -21.95 -8.78
C GLY A 174 -4.00 -21.39 -7.51
N ILE A 175 -4.82 -20.34 -7.59
CA ILE A 175 -5.46 -19.68 -6.44
C ILE A 175 -6.96 -19.58 -6.67
N GLU A 176 -7.73 -20.08 -5.74
CA GLU A 176 -9.18 -19.93 -5.75
C GLU A 176 -9.56 -18.46 -5.58
N THR A 177 -10.47 -17.94 -6.42
CA THR A 177 -10.86 -16.53 -6.38
C THR A 177 -12.36 -16.37 -6.20
N PHE A 178 -12.72 -15.41 -5.36
CA PHE A 178 -14.08 -15.00 -5.06
C PHE A 178 -14.28 -13.52 -5.44
N HIS A 179 -15.51 -13.14 -5.74
CA HIS A 179 -15.83 -11.74 -6.05
C HIS A 179 -17.23 -11.35 -5.60
N GLY A 180 -17.44 -10.06 -5.44
CA GLY A 180 -18.72 -9.47 -5.08
C GLY A 180 -19.19 -9.84 -3.66
N PRO A 181 -20.39 -9.36 -3.25
CA PRO A 181 -20.92 -9.60 -1.90
C PRO A 181 -21.14 -11.09 -1.58
N ASP A 182 -21.74 -11.85 -2.50
CA ASP A 182 -22.02 -13.29 -2.30
C ASP A 182 -20.73 -14.11 -2.20
N GLY A 183 -19.70 -13.72 -2.97
CA GLY A 183 -18.38 -14.32 -2.91
C GLY A 183 -17.65 -14.01 -1.61
N LEU A 184 -17.90 -12.84 -1.00
CA LEU A 184 -17.29 -12.45 0.25
C LEU A 184 -17.66 -13.39 1.39
N VAL A 185 -18.93 -13.73 1.51
CA VAL A 185 -19.42 -14.63 2.57
C VAL A 185 -18.73 -16.00 2.49
N LYS A 186 -18.66 -16.58 1.29
CA LYS A 186 -17.99 -17.87 1.05
C LYS A 186 -16.48 -17.79 1.32
N PHE A 187 -15.85 -16.71 0.89
CA PHE A 187 -14.44 -16.45 1.12
C PHE A 187 -14.09 -16.34 2.60
N LEU A 188 -14.86 -15.58 3.38
CA LEU A 188 -14.66 -15.44 4.82
C LEU A 188 -14.86 -16.75 5.56
N ALA A 189 -15.92 -17.49 5.24
CA ALA A 189 -16.26 -18.74 5.89
C ALA A 189 -15.18 -19.83 5.72
N ARG A 190 -14.38 -19.77 4.65
CA ARG A 190 -13.29 -20.73 4.42
C ARG A 190 -11.94 -20.32 5.01
N SER A 191 -11.76 -19.06 5.43
CA SER A 191 -10.44 -18.51 5.77
C SER A 191 -10.14 -18.64 7.26
N ASP A 192 -9.01 -19.28 7.61
CA ASP A 192 -8.49 -19.36 8.97
C ASP A 192 -7.62 -18.15 9.31
N ILE A 193 -6.87 -17.67 8.33
CA ILE A 193 -6.06 -16.44 8.40
C ILE A 193 -6.53 -15.50 7.31
N LEU A 194 -6.84 -14.26 7.68
CA LEU A 194 -7.29 -13.24 6.74
C LEU A 194 -6.26 -12.12 6.64
N VAL A 195 -5.81 -11.83 5.41
CA VAL A 195 -4.94 -10.71 5.08
C VAL A 195 -5.75 -9.68 4.29
N ALA A 196 -5.97 -8.50 4.85
CA ALA A 196 -6.71 -7.43 4.20
C ALA A 196 -5.74 -6.42 3.54
N VAL A 197 -5.82 -6.30 2.21
CA VAL A 197 -5.04 -5.36 1.38
C VAL A 197 -6.02 -4.53 0.54
N LEU A 198 -6.91 -3.84 1.24
CA LEU A 198 -7.97 -3.04 0.62
C LEU A 198 -7.62 -1.55 0.68
N PRO A 199 -8.05 -0.75 -0.31
CA PRO A 199 -8.02 0.70 -0.18
C PRO A 199 -8.91 1.14 0.99
N ARG A 200 -8.52 2.19 1.69
CA ARG A 200 -9.36 2.79 2.72
C ARG A 200 -10.46 3.60 2.03
N SER A 201 -11.67 3.08 1.95
CA SER A 201 -12.86 3.77 1.45
C SER A 201 -13.98 3.72 2.48
N ALA A 202 -15.01 4.54 2.31
CA ALA A 202 -16.19 4.52 3.17
C ALA A 202 -17.01 3.21 3.07
N GLU A 203 -16.69 2.35 2.10
CA GLU A 203 -17.36 1.06 1.86
C GLU A 203 -16.65 -0.13 2.54
N HIS A 204 -15.59 0.14 3.33
CA HIS A 204 -14.78 -0.89 4.00
C HIS A 204 -14.54 -0.57 5.46
#